data_59899b73ebdc67c9ae747b54b06ed7c5
#
_entry.id   59899b73ebdc67c9ae747b54b06ed7c5
#
_cell.length_a   1.000
_cell.length_b   1.000
_cell.length_c   1.000
_cell.angle_alpha   90.00
_cell.angle_beta   90.00
_cell.angle_gamma   90.00
#
_symmetry.space_group_name_H-M   'P 1'
#
loop_
_entity.id
_entity.type
_entity.pdbx_description
1 polymer ?
#
loop_
_entity_poly.entity_id
_entity_poly.type
_entity_poly.pdbx_seq_one_letter_code
_entity_poly.pdbx_strand_id
1 'polypeptide(L)'
;MKKLNSETAVKTVRPEKVIQFGEGNFLRCFVDWIISNMNEKTDFNGNVVVVQPIEKGMIDMINQQDGLYHVNLQGLEKGEVINSYRMIDVISRCLNPYKEYASYLALAEQPDIRFVISNTTEAGITFDPACQLEDTPPASYPAKLTQLLYHRYKFFHGAADKGLIIFPCELIFLNGHKLKETIYQYIELWQLEEEFKSWFETACGVYATLVDRIVPGFPRKTIDSIKEHLGYDDNLVVQGLSLIHISEPTRRTPI
;
A
#
# COMPACT_ATOMS: atom_id res chain seq x y z
N MET A 1 11.34 27.40 8.23
CA MET A 1 10.20 26.56 7.80
C MET A 1 9.68 25.76 9.00
N LYS A 2 8.39 25.46 9.04
CA LYS A 2 7.79 24.58 10.06
C LYS A 2 8.11 23.12 9.73
N LYS A 3 8.38 22.27 10.71
CA LYS A 3 8.39 20.81 10.49
C LYS A 3 6.99 20.38 10.08
N LEU A 4 6.87 19.47 9.13
CA LEU A 4 5.59 18.90 8.75
C LEU A 4 5.27 17.73 9.69
N ASN A 5 4.28 17.91 10.55
CA ASN A 5 3.75 16.90 11.46
C ASN A 5 2.35 17.29 11.93
N SER A 6 1.71 16.50 12.76
CA SER A 6 0.34 16.72 13.27
C SER A 6 0.21 17.94 14.21
N GLU A 7 1.31 18.50 14.73
CA GLU A 7 1.29 19.75 15.51
C GLU A 7 1.19 20.98 14.61
N THR A 8 1.63 20.88 13.37
CA THR A 8 1.77 22.02 12.44
C THR A 8 0.82 21.97 11.25
N ALA A 9 0.25 20.80 10.97
CA ALA A 9 -0.70 20.57 9.88
C ALA A 9 -1.84 19.65 10.34
N VAL A 10 -2.99 19.76 9.67
CA VAL A 10 -4.16 18.96 10.01
C VAL A 10 -3.97 17.52 9.53
N LYS A 11 -4.10 16.57 10.44
CA LYS A 11 -4.17 15.14 10.16
C LYS A 11 -5.52 14.60 10.58
N THR A 12 -6.25 14.03 9.63
CA THR A 12 -7.58 13.49 9.90
C THR A 12 -7.47 12.04 10.40
N VAL A 13 -8.09 11.76 11.52
CA VAL A 13 -8.18 10.40 12.07
C VAL A 13 -9.39 9.70 11.45
N ARG A 14 -9.14 8.56 10.79
CA ARG A 14 -10.17 7.69 10.17
C ARG A 14 -9.89 6.23 10.54
N PRO A 15 -10.89 5.33 10.44
CA PRO A 15 -10.65 3.89 10.60
C PRO A 15 -9.56 3.38 9.66
N GLU A 16 -8.71 2.47 10.14
CA GLU A 16 -7.71 1.79 9.31
C GLU A 16 -8.43 0.73 8.45
N LYS A 17 -8.51 0.97 7.14
CA LYS A 17 -9.19 0.09 6.18
C LYS A 17 -8.24 -0.61 5.22
N VAL A 18 -7.00 -0.13 5.14
CA VAL A 18 -6.00 -0.58 4.16
C VAL A 18 -4.70 -0.94 4.86
N ILE A 19 -4.19 -2.15 4.58
CA ILE A 19 -2.80 -2.52 4.85
C ILE A 19 -2.01 -2.31 3.56
N GLN A 20 -0.93 -1.54 3.64
CA GLN A 20 -0.05 -1.27 2.51
C GLN A 20 1.34 -1.86 2.76
N PHE A 21 1.71 -2.91 2.02
CA PHE A 21 3.06 -3.44 2.03
C PHE A 21 3.96 -2.66 1.06
N GLY A 22 4.80 -1.83 1.62
CA GLY A 22 5.72 -0.93 0.92
C GLY A 22 5.47 0.54 1.25
N GLU A 23 6.56 1.23 1.56
CA GLU A 23 6.61 2.64 1.93
C GLU A 23 7.22 3.53 0.84
N GLY A 24 7.49 2.94 -0.32
CA GLY A 24 8.21 3.59 -1.42
C GLY A 24 7.45 4.75 -2.08
N ASN A 25 8.17 5.48 -2.92
CA ASN A 25 7.64 6.65 -3.65
C ASN A 25 6.42 6.29 -4.50
N PHE A 26 6.39 5.09 -5.09
CA PHE A 26 5.33 4.69 -5.98
C PHE A 26 3.98 4.62 -5.25
N LEU A 27 3.85 3.83 -4.18
CA LEU A 27 2.59 3.69 -3.45
C LEU A 27 2.16 5.03 -2.84
N ARG A 28 3.09 5.79 -2.28
CA ARG A 28 2.80 7.12 -1.72
C ARG A 28 2.26 8.11 -2.75
N CYS A 29 2.79 8.07 -3.98
CA CYS A 29 2.34 8.95 -5.06
C CYS A 29 1.10 8.43 -5.78
N PHE A 30 0.84 7.15 -5.78
CA PHE A 30 -0.25 6.51 -6.53
C PHE A 30 -1.40 6.11 -5.60
N VAL A 31 -1.20 5.14 -4.74
CA VAL A 31 -2.27 4.56 -3.91
C VAL A 31 -2.74 5.53 -2.85
N ASP A 32 -1.84 6.12 -2.07
CA ASP A 32 -2.21 7.04 -1.01
C ASP A 32 -2.88 8.30 -1.58
N TRP A 33 -2.44 8.74 -2.77
CA TRP A 33 -3.10 9.83 -3.49
C TRP A 33 -4.53 9.45 -3.92
N ILE A 34 -4.75 8.21 -4.40
CA ILE A 34 -6.10 7.70 -4.74
C ILE A 34 -6.97 7.67 -3.48
N ILE A 35 -6.47 7.10 -2.38
CA ILE A 35 -7.21 7.01 -1.11
C ILE A 35 -7.54 8.40 -0.57
N SER A 36 -6.61 9.36 -0.66
CA SER A 36 -6.86 10.75 -0.31
C SER A 36 -8.01 11.36 -1.13
N ASN A 37 -8.06 11.08 -2.44
CA ASN A 37 -9.19 11.51 -3.28
C ASN A 37 -10.49 10.78 -2.95
N MET A 38 -10.45 9.49 -2.65
CA MET A 38 -11.63 8.73 -2.23
C MET A 38 -12.21 9.30 -0.93
N ASN A 39 -11.38 9.61 0.05
CA ASN A 39 -11.81 10.23 1.31
C ASN A 39 -12.46 11.60 1.10
N GLU A 40 -12.03 12.35 0.09
CA GLU A 40 -12.59 13.67 -0.22
C GLU A 40 -13.89 13.60 -1.04
N LYS A 41 -13.95 12.65 -1.97
CA LYS A 41 -14.99 12.63 -3.01
C LYS A 41 -16.06 11.56 -2.79
N THR A 42 -15.85 10.65 -1.83
CA THR A 42 -16.76 9.54 -1.54
C THR A 42 -16.86 9.30 -0.03
N ASP A 43 -17.75 8.40 0.37
CA ASP A 43 -17.93 7.95 1.75
C ASP A 43 -16.90 6.89 2.19
N PHE A 44 -15.74 6.81 1.53
CA PHE A 44 -14.74 5.79 1.86
C PHE A 44 -14.27 5.88 3.31
N ASN A 45 -13.98 7.08 3.81
CA ASN A 45 -13.58 7.35 5.19
C ASN A 45 -12.61 6.31 5.77
N GLY A 46 -11.42 6.19 5.17
CA GLY A 46 -10.45 5.17 5.54
C GLY A 46 -9.00 5.67 5.54
N ASN A 47 -8.21 5.16 6.47
CA ASN A 47 -6.77 5.36 6.55
C ASN A 47 -6.00 4.08 6.18
N VAL A 48 -4.69 4.27 5.95
CA VAL A 48 -3.71 3.26 5.54
C VAL A 48 -2.77 2.98 6.70
N VAL A 49 -2.54 1.70 7.01
CA VAL A 49 -1.39 1.27 7.82
C VAL A 49 -0.32 0.79 6.85
N VAL A 50 0.84 1.43 6.90
CA VAL A 50 1.99 1.03 6.08
C VAL A 50 2.81 -0.02 6.81
N VAL A 51 3.07 -1.14 6.14
CA VAL A 51 3.91 -2.23 6.63
C VAL A 51 5.19 -2.28 5.80
N GLN A 52 6.33 -2.09 6.45
CA GLN A 52 7.63 -2.19 5.81
C GLN A 52 7.95 -3.66 5.50
N PRO A 53 8.10 -4.05 4.23
CA PRO A 53 8.21 -5.47 3.87
C PRO A 53 9.59 -6.09 4.20
N ILE A 54 10.62 -5.27 4.38
CA ILE A 54 12.01 -5.65 4.66
C ILE A 54 12.50 -5.01 5.95
N GLU A 55 13.60 -5.52 6.51
CA GLU A 55 14.11 -5.06 7.81
C GLU A 55 14.50 -3.58 7.83
N LYS A 56 15.09 -3.09 6.74
CA LYS A 56 15.54 -1.70 6.59
C LYS A 56 14.71 -0.97 5.55
N GLY A 57 14.19 0.19 5.91
CA GLY A 57 13.37 1.01 5.02
C GLY A 57 13.21 2.43 5.58
N MET A 58 12.16 3.12 5.19
CA MET A 58 12.00 4.55 5.48
C MET A 58 10.84 4.88 6.43
N ILE A 59 10.24 3.88 7.09
CA ILE A 59 9.09 4.14 7.97
C ILE A 59 9.41 5.08 9.14
N ASP A 60 10.64 5.05 9.67
CA ASP A 60 11.05 5.96 10.74
C ASP A 60 10.94 7.42 10.29
N MET A 61 11.28 7.73 9.02
CA MET A 61 11.13 9.05 8.43
C MET A 61 9.65 9.43 8.24
N ILE A 62 8.82 8.47 7.81
CA ILE A 62 7.38 8.69 7.64
C ILE A 62 6.72 8.94 9.00
N ASN A 63 7.08 8.16 10.02
CA ASN A 63 6.57 8.34 11.37
C ASN A 63 7.03 9.68 12.02
N GLN A 64 8.23 10.18 11.68
CA GLN A 64 8.70 11.50 12.15
C GLN A 64 7.85 12.67 11.62
N GLN A 65 7.16 12.47 10.50
CA GLN A 65 6.20 13.43 9.93
C GLN A 65 4.73 13.02 10.21
N ASP A 66 4.50 12.09 11.14
CA ASP A 66 3.16 11.56 11.46
C ASP A 66 2.41 11.04 10.23
N GLY A 67 3.12 10.53 9.23
CA GLY A 67 2.52 10.05 7.97
C GLY A 67 2.08 11.17 7.01
N LEU A 68 2.40 12.43 7.29
CA LEU A 68 2.07 13.58 6.46
C LEU A 68 3.17 13.84 5.42
N TYR A 69 2.80 14.12 4.19
CA TYR A 69 3.72 14.53 3.13
C TYR A 69 2.98 15.14 1.95
N HIS A 70 3.71 15.75 1.01
CA HIS A 70 3.11 16.30 -0.19
C HIS A 70 3.41 15.45 -1.42
N VAL A 71 2.37 15.24 -2.22
CA VAL A 71 2.48 14.75 -3.59
C VAL A 71 2.49 15.97 -4.52
N ASN A 72 3.50 16.05 -5.38
CA ASN A 72 3.60 17.02 -6.45
C ASN A 72 3.28 16.33 -7.78
N LEU A 73 2.15 16.64 -8.37
CA LEU A 73 1.77 16.13 -9.69
C LEU A 73 2.11 17.17 -10.76
N GLN A 74 2.85 16.72 -11.76
CA GLN A 74 3.26 17.51 -12.91
C GLN A 74 2.74 16.86 -14.20
N GLY A 75 2.37 17.66 -15.19
CA GLY A 75 1.90 17.14 -16.46
C GLY A 75 1.28 18.20 -17.36
N LEU A 76 0.61 17.73 -18.41
CA LEU A 76 -0.17 18.56 -19.32
C LEU A 76 -1.64 18.14 -19.19
N GLU A 77 -2.52 19.06 -18.89
CA GLU A 77 -3.98 18.84 -18.94
C GLU A 77 -4.60 19.83 -19.92
N LYS A 78 -5.27 19.31 -20.94
CA LYS A 78 -5.88 20.13 -22.01
C LYS A 78 -4.93 21.14 -22.66
N GLY A 79 -3.63 20.79 -22.74
CA GLY A 79 -2.58 21.65 -23.31
C GLY A 79 -1.97 22.64 -22.33
N GLU A 80 -2.42 22.70 -21.09
CA GLU A 80 -1.84 23.53 -20.04
C GLU A 80 -0.90 22.74 -19.13
N VAL A 81 0.21 23.37 -18.72
CA VAL A 81 1.15 22.75 -17.78
C VAL A 81 0.54 22.75 -16.37
N ILE A 82 0.38 21.56 -15.81
CA ILE A 82 -0.06 21.39 -14.43
C ILE A 82 1.16 21.17 -13.55
N ASN A 83 1.16 21.87 -12.41
CA ASN A 83 2.09 21.65 -11.31
C ASN A 83 1.30 21.86 -10.00
N SER A 84 0.73 20.77 -9.49
CA SER A 84 -0.14 20.82 -8.33
C SER A 84 0.48 20.10 -7.14
N TYR A 85 0.25 20.63 -5.95
CA TYR A 85 0.67 20.05 -4.69
C TYR A 85 -0.55 19.62 -3.89
N ARG A 86 -0.47 18.42 -3.33
CA ARG A 86 -1.51 17.90 -2.43
C ARG A 86 -0.85 17.33 -1.19
N MET A 87 -1.27 17.81 -0.03
CA MET A 87 -0.91 17.17 1.23
C MET A 87 -1.68 15.87 1.39
N ILE A 88 -0.97 14.81 1.73
CA ILE A 88 -1.50 13.48 1.99
C ILE A 88 -1.51 13.26 3.50
N ASP A 89 -2.66 12.87 4.03
CA ASP A 89 -2.93 12.64 5.46
C ASP A 89 -3.51 11.24 5.76
N VAL A 90 -3.44 10.35 4.77
CA VAL A 90 -4.11 9.04 4.85
C VAL A 90 -3.33 7.97 5.60
N ILE A 91 -2.00 8.14 5.78
CA ILE A 91 -1.20 7.18 6.54
C ILE A 91 -1.46 7.39 8.03
N SER A 92 -2.09 6.42 8.70
CA SER A 92 -2.32 6.46 10.15
C SER A 92 -1.02 6.27 10.92
N ARG A 93 -0.28 5.23 10.57
CA ARG A 93 0.99 4.81 11.17
C ARG A 93 1.76 3.88 10.22
N CYS A 94 3.04 3.70 10.51
CA CYS A 94 3.87 2.72 9.82
C CYS A 94 4.43 1.71 10.82
N LEU A 95 4.50 0.44 10.41
CA LEU A 95 4.97 -0.69 11.23
C LEU A 95 6.15 -1.40 10.56
N ASN A 96 7.14 -1.78 11.37
CA ASN A 96 8.20 -2.68 10.98
C ASN A 96 7.98 -4.05 11.63
N PRO A 97 7.56 -5.07 10.88
CA PRO A 97 7.32 -6.41 11.44
C PRO A 97 8.54 -7.04 12.14
N TYR A 98 9.75 -6.64 11.76
CA TYR A 98 10.99 -7.12 12.39
C TYR A 98 11.26 -6.51 13.76
N LYS A 99 10.63 -5.35 14.07
CA LYS A 99 10.74 -4.68 15.37
C LYS A 99 9.48 -4.84 16.21
N GLU A 100 8.32 -4.93 15.57
CA GLU A 100 6.99 -4.83 16.16
C GLU A 100 6.06 -5.94 15.63
N TYR A 101 6.56 -7.19 15.62
CA TYR A 101 5.82 -8.31 15.04
C TYR A 101 4.40 -8.47 15.59
N ALA A 102 4.22 -8.36 16.91
CA ALA A 102 2.90 -8.47 17.53
C ALA A 102 1.93 -7.38 17.02
N SER A 103 2.40 -6.14 16.86
CA SER A 103 1.60 -5.04 16.31
C SER A 103 1.25 -5.26 14.84
N TYR A 104 2.16 -5.86 14.07
CA TYR A 104 1.90 -6.27 12.70
C TYR A 104 0.83 -7.35 12.61
N LEU A 105 0.97 -8.42 13.40
CA LEU A 105 0.03 -9.53 13.36
C LEU A 105 -1.37 -9.12 13.84
N ALA A 106 -1.45 -8.21 14.82
CA ALA A 106 -2.71 -7.64 15.31
C ALA A 106 -3.50 -6.86 14.24
N LEU A 107 -2.90 -6.50 13.10
CA LEU A 107 -3.66 -5.96 11.96
C LEU A 107 -4.68 -6.97 11.42
N ALA A 108 -4.37 -8.26 11.50
CA ALA A 108 -5.28 -9.32 11.09
C ALA A 108 -6.57 -9.37 11.92
N GLU A 109 -6.55 -8.84 13.15
CA GLU A 109 -7.66 -8.84 14.11
C GLU A 109 -8.58 -7.61 13.96
N GLN A 110 -8.17 -6.63 13.13
CA GLN A 110 -8.95 -5.40 12.94
C GLN A 110 -10.15 -5.66 12.01
N PRO A 111 -11.39 -5.45 12.48
CA PRO A 111 -12.58 -5.79 11.69
C PRO A 111 -12.80 -4.85 10.49
N ASP A 112 -12.30 -3.61 10.57
CA ASP A 112 -12.48 -2.57 9.56
C ASP A 112 -11.49 -2.69 8.40
N ILE A 113 -10.38 -3.42 8.57
CA ILE A 113 -9.43 -3.68 7.50
C ILE A 113 -10.10 -4.53 6.43
N ARG A 114 -10.09 -3.99 5.20
CA ARG A 114 -10.74 -4.59 4.04
C ARG A 114 -9.80 -4.81 2.87
N PHE A 115 -8.75 -3.99 2.76
CA PHE A 115 -7.87 -3.99 1.60
C PHE A 115 -6.42 -4.27 1.99
N VAL A 116 -5.74 -4.99 1.10
CA VAL A 116 -4.28 -5.14 1.13
C VAL A 116 -3.73 -4.68 -0.21
N ILE A 117 -2.76 -3.78 -0.17
CA ILE A 117 -2.10 -3.26 -1.37
C ILE A 117 -0.60 -3.46 -1.20
N SER A 118 0.10 -3.84 -2.26
CA SER A 118 1.55 -4.06 -2.19
C SER A 118 2.30 -3.49 -3.39
N ASN A 119 3.53 -3.08 -3.15
CA ASN A 119 4.54 -2.84 -4.16
C ASN A 119 5.91 -3.06 -3.50
N THR A 120 6.34 -4.32 -3.49
CA THR A 120 7.51 -4.80 -2.75
C THR A 120 8.72 -5.03 -3.65
N THR A 121 8.72 -4.47 -4.85
CA THR A 121 9.66 -4.64 -5.97
C THR A 121 9.32 -5.83 -6.89
N GLU A 122 10.00 -5.90 -8.05
CA GLU A 122 9.80 -6.99 -9.03
C GLU A 122 10.17 -8.37 -8.47
N ALA A 123 11.10 -8.43 -7.51
CA ALA A 123 11.49 -9.65 -6.80
C ALA A 123 10.62 -9.95 -5.57
N GLY A 124 9.65 -9.09 -5.25
CA GLY A 124 8.88 -9.18 -4.00
C GLY A 124 7.87 -10.32 -3.96
N ILE A 125 7.31 -10.73 -5.12
CA ILE A 125 6.37 -11.87 -5.19
C ILE A 125 7.14 -13.15 -5.56
N THR A 126 7.90 -13.68 -4.60
CA THR A 126 8.68 -14.91 -4.76
C THR A 126 8.36 -15.89 -3.65
N PHE A 127 8.37 -17.19 -3.99
CA PHE A 127 8.28 -18.26 -3.02
C PHE A 127 9.66 -18.54 -2.44
N ASP A 128 9.76 -18.53 -1.11
CA ASP A 128 10.94 -18.91 -0.36
C ASP A 128 10.60 -20.09 0.55
N PRO A 129 11.04 -21.31 0.22
CA PRO A 129 10.72 -22.51 1.00
C PRO A 129 11.37 -22.53 2.39
N ALA A 130 12.30 -21.61 2.68
CA ALA A 130 12.90 -21.49 4.02
C ALA A 130 11.97 -20.81 5.03
N CYS A 131 10.97 -20.04 4.56
CA CYS A 131 10.00 -19.37 5.44
C CYS A 131 9.11 -20.38 6.16
N GLN A 132 9.06 -20.29 7.49
CA GLN A 132 8.19 -21.10 8.34
C GLN A 132 6.96 -20.30 8.82
N LEU A 133 5.89 -21.01 9.19
CA LEU A 133 4.67 -20.36 9.71
C LEU A 133 4.95 -19.62 11.02
N GLU A 134 5.86 -20.13 11.84
CA GLU A 134 6.23 -19.62 13.16
C GLU A 134 7.27 -18.48 13.11
N ASP A 135 7.79 -18.16 11.93
CA ASP A 135 8.75 -17.05 11.78
C ASP A 135 8.13 -15.71 12.22
N THR A 136 8.93 -14.87 12.87
CA THR A 136 8.47 -13.60 13.46
C THR A 136 9.29 -12.40 13.01
N PRO A 137 9.10 -11.90 11.79
CA PRO A 137 8.22 -12.36 10.72
C PRO A 137 8.90 -13.32 9.73
N PRO A 138 8.15 -14.01 8.84
CA PRO A 138 8.73 -14.69 7.68
C PRO A 138 9.50 -13.73 6.77
N ALA A 139 10.54 -14.21 6.06
CA ALA A 139 11.40 -13.34 5.27
C ALA A 139 10.69 -12.75 4.04
N SER A 140 9.96 -13.55 3.27
CA SER A 140 9.30 -13.08 2.05
C SER A 140 7.99 -12.34 2.32
N TYR A 141 7.62 -11.41 1.42
CA TYR A 141 6.33 -10.70 1.48
C TYR A 141 5.12 -11.66 1.36
N PRO A 142 5.08 -12.60 0.39
CA PRO A 142 3.93 -13.50 0.28
C PRO A 142 3.78 -14.42 1.51
N ALA A 143 4.88 -14.82 2.15
CA ALA A 143 4.82 -15.56 3.41
C ALA A 143 4.23 -14.73 4.55
N LYS A 144 4.68 -13.47 4.72
CA LYS A 144 4.08 -12.52 5.67
C LYS A 144 2.57 -12.37 5.45
N LEU A 145 2.19 -12.19 4.19
CA LEU A 145 0.77 -12.04 3.84
C LEU A 145 -0.03 -13.31 4.12
N THR A 146 0.50 -14.48 3.78
CA THR A 146 -0.17 -15.76 4.05
C THR A 146 -0.35 -15.98 5.55
N GLN A 147 0.67 -15.68 6.35
CA GLN A 147 0.61 -15.76 7.81
C GLN A 147 -0.45 -14.80 8.38
N LEU A 148 -0.53 -13.57 7.88
CA LEU A 148 -1.54 -12.58 8.29
C LEU A 148 -2.96 -13.05 7.92
N LEU A 149 -3.14 -13.58 6.71
CA LEU A 149 -4.44 -14.13 6.26
C LEU A 149 -4.86 -15.32 7.11
N TYR A 150 -3.92 -16.22 7.42
CA TYR A 150 -4.18 -17.37 8.27
C TYR A 150 -4.55 -16.96 9.70
N HIS A 151 -3.83 -16.01 10.27
CA HIS A 151 -4.17 -15.47 11.59
C HIS A 151 -5.57 -14.83 11.58
N ARG A 152 -5.90 -14.08 10.55
CA ARG A 152 -7.23 -13.47 10.38
C ARG A 152 -8.33 -14.51 10.28
N TYR A 153 -8.13 -15.56 9.49
CA TYR A 153 -9.05 -16.69 9.39
C TYR A 153 -9.32 -17.32 10.76
N LYS A 154 -8.24 -17.60 11.52
CA LYS A 154 -8.37 -18.19 12.88
C LYS A 154 -9.09 -17.26 13.84
N PHE A 155 -8.73 -15.97 13.84
CA PHE A 155 -9.30 -14.98 14.76
C PHE A 155 -10.81 -14.77 14.52
N PHE A 156 -11.23 -14.68 13.27
CA PHE A 156 -12.63 -14.49 12.90
C PHE A 156 -13.38 -15.81 12.61
N HIS A 157 -12.80 -16.95 12.96
CA HIS A 157 -13.41 -18.27 12.80
C HIS A 157 -13.93 -18.55 11.39
N GLY A 158 -13.20 -18.12 10.36
CA GLY A 158 -13.56 -18.33 8.95
C GLY A 158 -14.76 -17.51 8.48
N ALA A 159 -15.13 -16.42 9.15
CA ALA A 159 -16.25 -15.58 8.74
C ALA A 159 -16.03 -15.03 7.31
N ALA A 160 -17.00 -15.25 6.43
CA ALA A 160 -16.89 -14.92 5.00
C ALA A 160 -16.80 -13.40 4.75
N ASP A 161 -17.42 -12.57 5.59
CA ASP A 161 -17.36 -11.10 5.50
C ASP A 161 -16.04 -10.51 5.99
N LYS A 162 -15.12 -11.33 6.51
CA LYS A 162 -13.79 -10.93 6.99
C LYS A 162 -12.67 -11.22 6.01
N GLY A 163 -12.98 -11.74 4.82
CA GLY A 163 -12.01 -11.85 3.73
C GLY A 163 -11.48 -10.49 3.28
N LEU A 164 -10.28 -10.47 2.68
CA LEU A 164 -9.59 -9.26 2.23
C LEU A 164 -9.57 -9.17 0.70
N ILE A 165 -9.58 -7.94 0.21
CA ILE A 165 -9.40 -7.62 -1.21
C ILE A 165 -7.93 -7.19 -1.40
N ILE A 166 -7.20 -7.92 -2.24
CA ILE A 166 -5.76 -7.82 -2.38
C ILE A 166 -5.41 -7.31 -3.77
N PHE A 167 -4.66 -6.20 -3.82
CA PHE A 167 -4.20 -5.54 -5.05
C PHE A 167 -2.67 -5.45 -5.06
N PRO A 168 -1.95 -6.43 -5.61
CA PRO A 168 -0.52 -6.28 -5.85
C PRO A 168 -0.29 -5.25 -6.97
N CYS A 169 0.64 -4.32 -6.74
CA CYS A 169 1.05 -3.28 -7.69
C CYS A 169 2.50 -3.48 -8.16
N GLU A 170 3.05 -4.64 -7.99
CA GLU A 170 4.37 -5.02 -8.50
C GLU A 170 4.35 -5.06 -10.04
N LEU A 171 5.46 -4.63 -10.67
CA LEU A 171 5.63 -4.65 -12.13
C LEU A 171 5.89 -6.07 -12.64
N ILE A 172 4.95 -6.95 -12.39
CA ILE A 172 4.96 -8.36 -12.78
C ILE A 172 3.72 -8.63 -13.63
N PHE A 173 3.90 -9.29 -14.77
CA PHE A 173 2.76 -9.69 -15.60
C PHE A 173 1.82 -10.61 -14.81
N LEU A 174 0.53 -10.27 -14.79
CA LEU A 174 -0.48 -10.97 -14.00
C LEU A 174 -0.10 -11.11 -12.51
N ASN A 175 0.39 -10.03 -11.91
CA ASN A 175 0.86 -9.97 -10.53
C ASN A 175 -0.10 -10.61 -9.51
N GLY A 176 -1.42 -10.41 -9.65
CA GLY A 176 -2.43 -11.04 -8.79
C GLY A 176 -2.46 -12.56 -8.90
N HIS A 177 -2.31 -13.12 -10.11
CA HIS A 177 -2.22 -14.57 -10.30
C HIS A 177 -0.95 -15.12 -9.66
N LYS A 178 0.19 -14.44 -9.89
CA LYS A 178 1.47 -14.84 -9.30
C LYS A 178 1.43 -14.82 -7.78
N LEU A 179 0.85 -13.79 -7.18
CA LEU A 179 0.70 -13.70 -5.74
C LEU A 179 -0.21 -14.81 -5.20
N LYS A 180 -1.34 -15.06 -5.85
CA LYS A 180 -2.29 -16.12 -5.46
C LYS A 180 -1.64 -17.50 -5.51
N GLU A 181 -0.89 -17.81 -6.57
CA GLU A 181 -0.12 -19.06 -6.70
C GLU A 181 0.90 -19.20 -5.57
N THR A 182 1.61 -18.11 -5.24
CA THR A 182 2.61 -18.13 -4.17
C THR A 182 1.99 -18.34 -2.79
N ILE A 183 0.80 -17.77 -2.54
CA ILE A 183 0.04 -18.03 -1.31
C ILE A 183 -0.35 -19.52 -1.22
N TYR A 184 -0.79 -20.14 -2.31
CA TYR A 184 -1.09 -21.58 -2.31
C TYR A 184 0.15 -22.43 -2.01
N GLN A 185 1.31 -22.07 -2.53
CA GLN A 185 2.57 -22.75 -2.20
C GLN A 185 2.87 -22.71 -0.68
N TYR A 186 2.57 -21.60 0.01
CA TYR A 186 2.71 -21.52 1.47
C TYR A 186 1.62 -22.30 2.21
N ILE A 187 0.38 -22.33 1.71
CA ILE A 187 -0.68 -23.17 2.27
C ILE A 187 -0.25 -24.64 2.26
N GLU A 188 0.33 -25.11 1.15
CA GLU A 188 0.84 -26.47 1.01
C GLU A 188 2.09 -26.72 1.87
N LEU A 189 3.08 -25.81 1.83
CA LEU A 189 4.32 -25.94 2.60
C LEU A 189 4.06 -26.03 4.10
N TRP A 190 3.16 -25.19 4.61
CA TRP A 190 2.81 -25.12 6.03
C TRP A 190 1.71 -26.10 6.43
N GLN A 191 1.22 -26.92 5.50
CA GLN A 191 0.16 -27.90 5.71
C GLN A 191 -1.08 -27.29 6.41
N LEU A 192 -1.48 -26.10 5.96
CA LEU A 192 -2.64 -25.41 6.52
C LEU A 192 -3.92 -26.17 6.16
N GLU A 193 -4.93 -26.10 7.04
CA GLU A 193 -6.19 -26.81 6.88
C GLU A 193 -6.95 -26.44 5.58
N GLU A 194 -7.65 -27.38 4.99
CA GLU A 194 -8.43 -27.21 3.76
C GLU A 194 -9.54 -26.16 3.92
N GLU A 195 -10.07 -26.01 5.12
CA GLU A 195 -11.05 -24.98 5.46
C GLU A 195 -10.48 -23.56 5.30
N PHE A 196 -9.20 -23.33 5.66
CA PHE A 196 -8.53 -22.06 5.39
C PHE A 196 -8.37 -21.82 3.89
N LYS A 197 -7.96 -22.82 3.14
CA LYS A 197 -7.83 -22.72 1.68
C LYS A 197 -9.17 -22.38 1.03
N SER A 198 -10.24 -23.06 1.43
CA SER A 198 -11.60 -22.77 0.96
C SER A 198 -12.05 -21.36 1.32
N TRP A 199 -11.76 -20.89 2.54
CA TRP A 199 -12.05 -19.52 2.94
C TRP A 199 -11.26 -18.50 2.12
N PHE A 200 -9.97 -18.74 1.89
CA PHE A 200 -9.15 -17.86 1.04
C PHE A 200 -9.71 -17.77 -0.39
N GLU A 201 -10.17 -18.89 -0.96
CA GLU A 201 -10.74 -18.93 -2.30
C GLU A 201 -12.08 -18.20 -2.42
N THR A 202 -12.92 -18.28 -1.39
CA THR A 202 -14.31 -17.80 -1.44
C THR A 202 -14.52 -16.43 -0.80
N ALA A 203 -13.77 -16.11 0.26
CA ALA A 203 -13.92 -14.88 1.01
C ALA A 203 -12.90 -13.79 0.59
N CYS A 204 -11.70 -14.18 0.11
CA CYS A 204 -10.69 -13.22 -0.33
C CYS A 204 -10.69 -13.03 -1.86
N GLY A 205 -10.44 -11.79 -2.29
CA GLY A 205 -10.24 -11.46 -3.70
C GLY A 205 -8.79 -11.06 -3.97
N VAL A 206 -8.10 -11.73 -4.90
CA VAL A 206 -6.77 -11.32 -5.37
C VAL A 206 -6.88 -10.90 -6.83
N TYR A 207 -6.65 -9.62 -7.09
CA TYR A 207 -6.86 -9.03 -8.40
C TYR A 207 -5.54 -8.61 -9.04
N ALA A 208 -5.33 -8.98 -10.30
CA ALA A 208 -4.21 -8.46 -11.06
C ALA A 208 -4.43 -6.97 -11.37
N THR A 209 -3.39 -6.18 -11.20
CA THR A 209 -3.41 -4.76 -11.51
C THR A 209 -2.48 -4.44 -12.67
N LEU A 210 -2.85 -3.43 -13.44
CA LEU A 210 -1.97 -2.75 -14.37
C LEU A 210 -1.79 -1.33 -13.85
N VAL A 211 -0.60 -1.03 -13.35
CA VAL A 211 -0.32 0.29 -12.78
C VAL A 211 0.36 1.16 -13.83
N ASP A 212 -0.14 2.37 -14.01
CA ASP A 212 0.33 3.33 -15.00
C ASP A 212 0.49 4.72 -14.39
N ARG A 213 1.54 4.88 -13.59
CA ARG A 213 1.98 6.20 -13.15
C ARG A 213 3.50 6.26 -13.15
N ILE A 214 4.05 7.26 -13.82
CA ILE A 214 5.48 7.55 -13.75
C ILE A 214 5.73 8.38 -12.48
N VAL A 215 6.56 7.84 -11.60
CA VAL A 215 6.92 8.45 -10.32
C VAL A 215 8.43 8.65 -10.27
N PRO A 216 8.94 9.85 -10.65
CA PRO A 216 10.36 10.19 -10.52
C PRO A 216 10.87 10.13 -9.08
N GLY A 217 9.97 10.27 -8.11
CA GLY A 217 10.25 10.12 -6.70
C GLY A 217 10.60 11.45 -6.01
N PHE A 218 11.57 11.42 -5.08
CA PHE A 218 11.95 12.60 -4.31
C PHE A 218 12.69 13.64 -5.15
N PRO A 219 12.25 14.92 -5.17
CA PRO A 219 12.75 15.97 -6.07
C PRO A 219 14.07 16.60 -5.58
N ARG A 220 15.16 15.84 -5.53
CA ARG A 220 16.44 16.23 -4.92
C ARG A 220 16.99 17.57 -5.40
N LYS A 221 16.75 17.93 -6.68
CA LYS A 221 17.30 19.16 -7.29
C LYS A 221 16.49 20.42 -6.95
N THR A 222 15.22 20.25 -6.63
CA THR A 222 14.27 21.36 -6.45
C THR A 222 13.62 21.36 -5.08
N ILE A 223 14.06 20.49 -4.19
CA ILE A 223 13.41 20.30 -2.87
C ILE A 223 13.39 21.58 -2.04
N ASP A 224 14.45 22.38 -2.06
CA ASP A 224 14.53 23.61 -1.25
C ASP A 224 13.49 24.62 -1.72
N SER A 225 13.34 24.84 -3.03
CA SER A 225 12.31 25.72 -3.58
C SER A 225 10.88 25.19 -3.35
N ILE A 226 10.71 23.86 -3.34
CA ILE A 226 9.41 23.23 -3.02
C ILE A 226 9.07 23.47 -1.54
N LYS A 227 10.01 23.26 -0.63
CA LYS A 227 9.81 23.51 0.79
C LYS A 227 9.48 24.97 1.09
N GLU A 228 10.15 25.91 0.41
CA GLU A 228 9.82 27.34 0.51
C GLU A 228 8.40 27.62 0.02
N HIS A 229 8.01 27.08 -1.12
CA HIS A 229 6.67 27.23 -1.68
C HIS A 229 5.59 26.66 -0.74
N LEU A 230 5.82 25.48 -0.17
CA LEU A 230 4.89 24.82 0.75
C LEU A 230 4.87 25.43 2.16
N GLY A 231 5.95 26.10 2.56
CA GLY A 231 6.12 26.63 3.92
C GLY A 231 6.45 25.56 4.97
N TYR A 232 6.71 24.32 4.54
CA TYR A 232 7.01 23.17 5.39
C TYR A 232 8.37 22.53 5.06
N ASP A 233 9.05 22.05 6.09
CA ASP A 233 10.22 21.17 5.97
C ASP A 233 9.73 19.73 5.75
N ASP A 234 9.30 19.44 4.52
CA ASP A 234 8.82 18.12 4.11
C ASP A 234 9.95 17.33 3.47
N ASN A 235 10.40 16.28 4.15
CA ASN A 235 11.46 15.39 3.68
C ASN A 235 10.94 14.17 2.92
N LEU A 236 9.63 14.10 2.70
CA LEU A 236 8.93 12.99 2.07
C LEU A 236 8.21 13.39 0.77
N VAL A 237 8.41 14.61 0.28
CA VAL A 237 7.82 15.05 -0.99
C VAL A 237 8.05 14.00 -2.06
N VAL A 238 7.00 13.64 -2.79
CA VAL A 238 7.10 12.72 -3.91
C VAL A 238 6.52 13.36 -5.17
N GLN A 239 7.29 13.31 -6.26
CA GLN A 239 6.83 13.77 -7.57
C GLN A 239 6.27 12.61 -8.39
N GLY A 240 5.18 12.87 -9.09
CA GLY A 240 4.58 11.98 -10.06
C GLY A 240 4.08 12.73 -11.28
N LEU A 241 3.96 12.04 -12.39
CA LEU A 241 3.28 12.57 -13.54
C LEU A 241 1.77 12.43 -13.36
N SER A 242 1.03 13.43 -13.81
CA SER A 242 -0.44 13.39 -13.83
C SER A 242 -0.92 12.25 -14.74
N LEU A 243 -1.96 11.53 -14.30
CA LEU A 243 -2.57 10.41 -15.04
C LEU A 243 -3.47 10.86 -16.21
N ILE A 244 -3.14 11.93 -16.92
CA ILE A 244 -4.00 12.55 -17.93
C ILE A 244 -4.22 11.66 -19.16
N HIS A 245 -3.45 10.62 -19.32
CA HIS A 245 -3.63 9.63 -20.38
C HIS A 245 -4.32 8.34 -19.90
N ILE A 246 -5.22 8.43 -18.94
CA ILE A 246 -6.23 7.38 -18.83
C ILE A 246 -7.12 7.53 -20.06
N SER A 247 -6.65 6.89 -21.11
CA SER A 247 -7.32 6.51 -22.34
C SER A 247 -8.79 6.90 -22.42
N GLU A 248 -9.11 7.69 -23.41
CA GLU A 248 -10.42 7.50 -24.07
C GLU A 248 -10.61 5.99 -24.30
N PRO A 249 -11.79 5.43 -23.95
CA PRO A 249 -12.06 4.04 -24.25
C PRO A 249 -11.90 3.89 -25.77
N THR A 250 -10.85 3.20 -26.18
CA THR A 250 -10.68 2.82 -27.57
C THR A 250 -11.95 2.05 -27.95
N ARG A 251 -12.82 2.66 -28.74
CA ARG A 251 -13.93 1.97 -29.38
C ARG A 251 -13.27 0.85 -30.18
N ARG A 252 -13.33 -0.38 -29.67
CA ARG A 252 -13.11 -1.55 -30.50
C ARG A 252 -14.21 -1.53 -31.55
N THR A 253 -13.86 -1.15 -32.77
CA THR A 253 -14.67 -1.50 -33.92
C THR A 253 -14.70 -3.03 -33.98
N PRO A 254 -15.88 -3.67 -33.95
CA PRO A 254 -15.95 -5.10 -34.19
C PRO A 254 -15.48 -5.35 -35.62
N ILE A 255 -14.52 -6.24 -35.76
CA ILE A 255 -14.19 -6.87 -37.05
C ILE A 255 -15.24 -7.93 -37.34
#